data_c08b1ceed6ec785856e13f1fe27cce17
#
_entry.id   c08b1ceed6ec785856e13f1fe27cce17
#
_cell.length_a   1.000
_cell.length_b   1.000
_cell.length_c   1.000
_cell.angle_alpha   90.00
_cell.angle_beta   90.00
_cell.angle_gamma   90.00
#
_symmetry.space_group_name_H-M   'P 1'
#
loop_
_entity.id
_entity.type
_entity.pdbx_description
1 polymer ?
#
loop_
_entity_poly.entity_id
_entity_poly.type
_entity_poly.pdbx_seq_one_letter_code
_entity_poly.pdbx_strand_id
1 'polypeptide(L)'
;MVLLSALLRTNPAIALPSFAIQTGQPCAACHIGAFGPQLTPYGRDFKLHGYVASDGKDHGLPLAWTMQSSFTHTWAPQPGGAAPGFKPNDNVALDQTSLYWAGRITPEVGAFIEFMYDGVNQQPQVGNVDIRHASEAQLFDHDLLWGVTFNNSPTVQDPWNSTPAWGFPYNRSPLAPTPMAATLIDGGLAQRAAGAGAYVLWNDLLYLESDVYKGLDTTALQAVGQVPVDAGDQTTAFMPYLRLAVVRDWEKHHLEIGAYGISGNVLPAGNQTLGLSNRMTDAALDATYQFISDPTQVTSDSLSAHATYIHETATMAATEAQALTGMLLDHSLDTMRIDVSYSFSATVTPSVQYFRTTGTTDVNYWSTPNGSPNSDGMILEVAYVPWGKPDSPFPNLNVRLAAQYVNYFSFDGSSTNARNNNNFYFSLWTAVKF
;
A
#
# COMPACT_ATOMS: atom_id res chain seq x y z
N MET A 1 -27.08 -11.78 -7.22
CA MET A 1 -25.70 -12.21 -7.53
C MET A 1 -24.85 -10.94 -7.60
N VAL A 2 -24.39 -10.45 -6.46
CA VAL A 2 -23.53 -9.26 -6.38
C VAL A 2 -22.12 -9.79 -6.39
N LEU A 3 -21.43 -9.59 -7.50
CA LEU A 3 -19.98 -9.84 -7.59
C LEU A 3 -19.30 -8.85 -6.65
N LEU A 4 -18.82 -9.35 -5.52
CA LEU A 4 -17.81 -8.68 -4.69
C LEU A 4 -16.48 -8.76 -5.42
N SER A 5 -16.35 -8.01 -6.50
CA SER A 5 -15.03 -7.73 -7.05
C SER A 5 -14.37 -6.69 -6.15
N ALA A 6 -13.81 -7.15 -5.03
CA ALA A 6 -12.81 -6.38 -4.32
C ALA A 6 -11.62 -6.23 -5.28
N LEU A 7 -11.68 -5.23 -6.13
CA LEU A 7 -10.52 -4.77 -6.89
C LEU A 7 -9.50 -4.34 -5.85
N LEU A 8 -8.54 -5.20 -5.56
CA LEU A 8 -7.35 -4.88 -4.78
C LEU A 8 -6.63 -3.73 -5.48
N ARG A 9 -7.05 -2.50 -5.14
CA ARG A 9 -6.41 -1.29 -5.62
C ARG A 9 -5.13 -1.12 -4.81
N THR A 10 -4.02 -1.52 -5.39
CA THR A 10 -2.72 -1.15 -4.84
C THR A 10 -2.38 0.22 -5.35
N ASN A 11 -2.34 1.18 -4.44
CA ASN A 11 -1.79 2.48 -4.79
C ASN A 11 -0.28 2.37 -4.85
N PRO A 12 0.29 2.83 -5.95
CA PRO A 12 1.74 2.93 -6.05
C PRO A 12 2.25 3.96 -5.04
N ALA A 13 3.26 3.59 -4.34
CA ALA A 13 3.95 4.46 -3.40
C ALA A 13 5.11 5.16 -4.11
N ILE A 14 5.26 6.46 -3.90
CA ILE A 14 6.00 7.37 -4.77
C ILE A 14 7.06 8.14 -4.01
N ALA A 15 8.25 8.30 -4.61
CA ALA A 15 9.21 9.33 -4.24
C ALA A 15 8.74 10.67 -4.79
N LEU A 16 8.32 11.60 -3.95
CA LEU A 16 7.80 12.89 -4.39
C LEU A 16 8.90 13.93 -4.51
N PRO A 17 9.07 14.55 -5.69
CA PRO A 17 10.08 15.61 -5.89
C PRO A 17 9.85 16.84 -5.00
N SER A 18 8.62 17.11 -4.54
CA SER A 18 8.34 18.21 -3.61
C SER A 18 9.07 18.05 -2.27
N PHE A 19 9.11 16.84 -1.70
CA PHE A 19 9.88 16.56 -0.49
C PHE A 19 11.39 16.68 -0.71
N ALA A 20 11.90 16.23 -1.85
CA ALA A 20 13.31 16.36 -2.20
C ALA A 20 13.74 17.83 -2.24
N ILE A 21 12.91 18.71 -2.76
CA ILE A 21 13.23 20.14 -2.83
C ILE A 21 13.03 20.81 -1.48
N GLN A 22 11.98 20.48 -0.71
CA GLN A 22 11.78 20.98 0.63
C GLN A 22 13.00 20.73 1.54
N THR A 23 13.59 19.54 1.42
CA THR A 23 14.73 19.12 2.25
C THR A 23 16.09 19.46 1.66
N GLY A 24 16.16 19.85 0.37
CA GLY A 24 17.41 20.00 -0.37
C GLY A 24 18.13 18.67 -0.62
N GLN A 25 17.47 17.53 -0.41
CA GLN A 25 18.05 16.20 -0.53
C GLN A 25 17.65 15.52 -1.83
N PRO A 26 18.50 14.68 -2.45
CA PRO A 26 18.11 13.87 -3.60
C PRO A 26 17.13 12.77 -3.19
N CYS A 27 16.36 12.22 -4.13
CA CYS A 27 15.40 11.14 -3.85
C CYS A 27 16.05 9.93 -3.17
N ALA A 28 17.31 9.60 -3.54
CA ALA A 28 18.07 8.51 -2.95
C ALA A 28 18.40 8.71 -1.46
N ALA A 29 18.31 9.93 -0.92
CA ALA A 29 18.49 10.16 0.51
C ALA A 29 17.33 9.57 1.32
N CYS A 30 16.10 9.62 0.79
CA CYS A 30 14.89 9.15 1.45
C CYS A 30 14.48 7.75 1.00
N HIS A 31 14.81 7.33 -0.23
CA HIS A 31 14.29 6.11 -0.85
C HIS A 31 15.38 5.14 -1.28
N ILE A 32 15.24 3.88 -0.87
CA ILE A 32 16.04 2.79 -1.42
C ILE A 32 15.77 2.68 -2.92
N GLY A 33 16.83 2.57 -3.73
CA GLY A 33 16.69 2.59 -5.20
C GLY A 33 16.28 3.95 -5.78
N ALA A 34 16.36 5.04 -5.02
CA ALA A 34 16.06 6.42 -5.42
C ALA A 34 14.62 6.66 -5.90
N PHE A 35 13.71 5.72 -5.74
CA PHE A 35 12.31 5.82 -6.16
C PHE A 35 11.44 4.78 -5.43
N GLY A 36 10.17 5.12 -5.18
CA GLY A 36 9.21 4.20 -4.57
C GLY A 36 9.05 4.40 -3.06
N PRO A 37 8.26 3.54 -2.40
CA PRO A 37 7.90 3.74 -1.00
C PRO A 37 8.99 3.32 -0.02
N GLN A 38 9.90 2.44 -0.43
CA GLN A 38 10.90 1.85 0.45
C GLN A 38 11.86 2.93 0.97
N LEU A 39 11.83 3.15 2.28
CA LEU A 39 12.53 4.27 2.92
C LEU A 39 13.90 3.87 3.47
N THR A 40 14.85 4.78 3.32
CA THR A 40 16.13 4.77 4.08
C THR A 40 15.87 5.16 5.54
N PRO A 41 16.86 5.05 6.44
CA PRO A 41 16.75 5.60 7.80
C PRO A 41 16.33 7.08 7.80
N TYR A 42 16.94 7.91 6.95
CA TYR A 42 16.57 9.32 6.83
C TYR A 42 15.12 9.53 6.33
N GLY A 43 14.68 8.73 5.36
CA GLY A 43 13.30 8.79 4.86
C GLY A 43 12.26 8.38 5.91
N ARG A 44 12.58 7.37 6.74
CA ARG A 44 11.74 6.96 7.87
C ARG A 44 11.64 8.05 8.93
N ASP A 45 12.79 8.61 9.31
CA ASP A 45 12.86 9.73 10.25
C ASP A 45 12.04 10.93 9.77
N PHE A 46 12.20 11.32 8.51
CA PHE A 46 11.41 12.39 7.88
C PHE A 46 9.90 12.14 7.96
N LYS A 47 9.46 10.89 7.73
CA LYS A 47 8.06 10.50 7.82
C LYS A 47 7.56 10.49 9.27
N LEU A 48 8.35 9.97 10.21
CA LEU A 48 8.04 9.93 11.63
C LEU A 48 7.92 11.35 12.22
N HIS A 49 8.77 12.29 11.77
CA HIS A 49 8.70 13.71 12.15
C HIS A 49 7.66 14.52 11.37
N GLY A 50 6.66 13.85 10.74
CA GLY A 50 5.52 14.53 10.14
C GLY A 50 5.84 15.31 8.86
N TYR A 51 6.84 14.93 8.08
CA TYR A 51 7.21 15.53 6.79
C TYR A 51 7.68 17.00 6.89
N VAL A 52 8.16 17.47 8.06
CA VAL A 52 8.43 18.89 8.29
C VAL A 52 9.88 19.32 8.10
N ALA A 53 10.84 18.39 8.05
CA ALA A 53 12.24 18.74 7.82
C ALA A 53 12.40 19.56 6.52
N SER A 54 13.22 20.62 6.56
CA SER A 54 13.35 21.60 5.49
C SER A 54 14.77 22.17 5.47
N ASP A 55 15.24 22.61 4.30
CA ASP A 55 16.50 23.35 4.14
C ASP A 55 16.40 24.82 4.57
N GLY A 56 15.24 25.24 5.08
CA GLY A 56 14.97 26.60 5.57
C GLY A 56 14.64 27.64 4.50
N LYS A 57 14.61 27.23 3.21
CA LYS A 57 14.26 28.14 2.12
C LYS A 57 12.77 28.07 1.79
N ASP A 58 12.27 29.14 1.16
CA ASP A 58 10.94 29.15 0.56
C ASP A 58 11.01 28.53 -0.85
N HIS A 59 10.30 27.43 -1.02
CA HIS A 59 10.22 26.69 -2.29
C HIS A 59 8.84 26.81 -2.96
N GLY A 60 7.98 27.72 -2.47
CA GLY A 60 6.63 27.90 -2.95
C GLY A 60 5.69 26.76 -2.59
N LEU A 61 4.71 26.49 -3.44
CA LEU A 61 3.73 25.42 -3.16
C LEU A 61 4.37 24.03 -3.24
N PRO A 62 4.10 23.13 -2.27
CA PRO A 62 4.66 21.78 -2.23
C PRO A 62 3.92 20.83 -3.18
N LEU A 63 3.90 21.17 -4.47
CA LEU A 63 3.22 20.40 -5.49
C LEU A 63 4.19 19.46 -6.22
N ALA A 64 3.75 18.25 -6.47
CA ALA A 64 4.43 17.29 -7.34
C ALA A 64 3.40 16.59 -8.23
N TRP A 65 3.85 16.16 -9.39
CA TRP A 65 3.02 15.40 -10.33
C TRP A 65 3.70 14.10 -10.69
N THR A 66 2.88 13.05 -10.86
CA THR A 66 3.36 11.75 -11.32
C THR A 66 2.48 11.19 -12.42
N MET A 67 3.07 10.35 -13.25
CA MET A 67 2.38 9.60 -14.28
C MET A 67 2.93 8.18 -14.33
N GLN A 68 2.05 7.20 -14.37
CA GLN A 68 2.38 5.81 -14.56
C GLN A 68 1.69 5.28 -15.80
N SER A 69 2.48 4.73 -16.71
CA SER A 69 2.00 4.05 -17.92
C SER A 69 2.61 2.66 -17.98
N SER A 70 1.90 1.73 -18.57
CA SER A 70 2.35 0.36 -18.62
C SER A 70 2.01 -0.38 -19.92
N PHE A 71 2.68 -1.52 -20.08
CA PHE A 71 2.31 -2.59 -21.00
C PHE A 71 2.08 -3.85 -20.18
N THR A 72 0.95 -4.53 -20.41
CA THR A 72 0.57 -5.78 -19.77
C THR A 72 0.35 -6.87 -20.81
N HIS A 73 1.02 -8.02 -20.58
CA HIS A 73 0.80 -9.28 -21.29
C HIS A 73 0.39 -10.36 -20.30
N THR A 74 -0.66 -11.13 -20.59
CA THR A 74 -1.12 -12.29 -19.81
C THR A 74 -0.89 -13.58 -20.60
N TRP A 75 -0.59 -14.68 -19.88
CA TRP A 75 -0.32 -15.98 -20.55
C TRP A 75 -1.50 -16.52 -21.34
N ALA A 76 -2.72 -16.26 -20.89
CA ALA A 76 -3.92 -16.52 -21.63
C ALA A 76 -4.72 -15.22 -21.87
N PRO A 77 -5.38 -15.07 -23.03
CA PRO A 77 -6.29 -13.97 -23.26
C PRO A 77 -7.44 -13.96 -22.24
N GLN A 78 -7.83 -12.78 -21.80
CA GLN A 78 -8.94 -12.58 -20.88
C GLN A 78 -10.26 -12.47 -21.64
N PRO A 79 -11.18 -13.46 -21.54
CA PRO A 79 -12.44 -13.41 -22.26
C PRO A 79 -13.26 -12.14 -21.92
N GLY A 80 -13.70 -11.42 -22.96
CA GLY A 80 -14.45 -10.18 -22.79
C GLY A 80 -13.60 -8.90 -22.68
N GLY A 81 -12.28 -9.04 -22.63
CA GLY A 81 -11.32 -7.93 -22.47
C GLY A 81 -10.77 -7.82 -21.06
N ALA A 82 -9.59 -7.24 -20.91
CA ALA A 82 -8.93 -7.05 -19.60
C ALA A 82 -9.66 -6.02 -18.71
N ALA A 83 -10.29 -5.03 -19.34
CA ALA A 83 -11.18 -4.05 -18.73
C ALA A 83 -12.05 -3.41 -19.83
N PRO A 84 -13.09 -2.63 -19.50
CA PRO A 84 -13.88 -1.91 -20.50
C PRO A 84 -12.98 -1.05 -21.42
N GLY A 85 -13.06 -1.30 -22.73
CA GLY A 85 -12.25 -0.60 -23.73
C GLY A 85 -10.85 -1.19 -24.00
N PHE A 86 -10.43 -2.22 -23.25
CA PHE A 86 -9.17 -2.91 -23.45
C PHE A 86 -9.31 -4.27 -24.15
N LYS A 87 -8.25 -4.69 -24.81
CA LYS A 87 -8.20 -5.98 -25.50
C LYS A 87 -8.12 -7.15 -24.51
N PRO A 88 -8.40 -8.38 -24.95
CA PRO A 88 -8.19 -9.57 -24.13
C PRO A 88 -6.73 -9.78 -23.68
N ASN A 89 -5.75 -9.24 -24.40
CA ASN A 89 -4.33 -9.31 -24.05
C ASN A 89 -3.54 -8.18 -24.73
N ASP A 90 -2.27 -8.02 -24.36
CA ASP A 90 -1.31 -7.08 -24.98
C ASP A 90 -1.81 -5.63 -24.96
N ASN A 91 -2.04 -5.12 -23.77
CA ASN A 91 -2.57 -3.80 -23.55
C ASN A 91 -1.49 -2.81 -23.12
N VAL A 92 -1.53 -1.61 -23.69
CA VAL A 92 -0.85 -0.41 -23.18
C VAL A 92 -1.88 0.44 -22.47
N ALA A 93 -1.56 0.90 -21.28
CA ALA A 93 -2.44 1.73 -20.48
C ALA A 93 -1.71 2.96 -19.89
N LEU A 94 -2.46 4.02 -19.69
CA LEU A 94 -2.17 5.00 -18.64
C LEU A 94 -2.78 4.38 -17.36
N ASP A 95 -1.93 3.90 -16.46
CA ASP A 95 -2.44 3.28 -15.24
C ASP A 95 -3.01 4.35 -14.31
N GLN A 96 -2.24 5.44 -14.14
CA GLN A 96 -2.60 6.51 -13.23
C GLN A 96 -1.81 7.78 -13.55
N THR A 97 -2.42 8.94 -13.26
CA THR A 97 -1.71 10.21 -13.12
C THR A 97 -2.18 10.92 -11.86
N SER A 98 -1.25 11.50 -11.10
CA SER A 98 -1.56 12.08 -9.78
C SER A 98 -0.90 13.43 -9.59
N LEU A 99 -1.67 14.33 -8.97
CA LEU A 99 -1.19 15.58 -8.41
C LEU A 99 -1.09 15.43 -6.89
N TYR A 100 0.04 15.80 -6.32
CA TYR A 100 0.28 15.75 -4.89
C TYR A 100 0.39 17.14 -4.30
N TRP A 101 -0.24 17.32 -3.16
CA TRP A 101 0.17 18.31 -2.18
C TRP A 101 0.96 17.57 -1.11
N ALA A 102 2.29 17.68 -1.15
CA ALA A 102 3.15 16.92 -0.27
C ALA A 102 4.29 17.78 0.23
N GLY A 103 4.22 18.17 1.51
CA GLY A 103 5.17 19.05 2.12
C GLY A 103 4.76 19.56 3.50
N ARG A 104 5.62 20.38 4.03
CA ARG A 104 5.43 21.09 5.28
C ARG A 104 4.34 22.17 5.15
N ILE A 105 3.35 22.12 6.04
CA ILE A 105 2.28 23.13 6.16
C ILE A 105 2.65 24.16 7.21
N THR A 106 3.11 23.70 8.38
CA THR A 106 3.63 24.53 9.47
C THR A 106 4.96 23.96 9.97
N PRO A 107 5.68 24.59 10.89
CA PRO A 107 6.89 24.00 11.48
C PRO A 107 6.71 22.60 12.07
N GLU A 108 5.49 22.23 12.47
CA GLU A 108 5.17 20.99 13.18
C GLU A 108 4.13 20.13 12.45
N VAL A 109 3.58 20.59 11.31
CA VAL A 109 2.55 19.87 10.55
C VAL A 109 2.98 19.74 9.10
N GLY A 110 3.00 18.54 8.61
CA GLY A 110 3.17 18.25 7.20
C GLY A 110 2.08 17.33 6.65
N ALA A 111 2.03 17.23 5.35
CA ALA A 111 1.01 16.44 4.65
C ALA A 111 1.59 15.72 3.43
N PHE A 112 0.94 14.61 3.12
CA PHE A 112 1.00 13.86 1.87
C PHE A 112 -0.44 13.64 1.42
N ILE A 113 -0.87 14.35 0.38
CA ILE A 113 -2.24 14.30 -0.15
C ILE A 113 -2.16 14.05 -1.65
N GLU A 114 -2.81 13.01 -2.10
CA GLU A 114 -2.86 12.59 -3.50
C GLU A 114 -4.23 12.85 -4.12
N PHE A 115 -4.24 13.51 -5.26
CA PHE A 115 -5.39 13.61 -6.18
C PHE A 115 -5.03 12.83 -7.44
N MET A 116 -5.74 11.75 -7.68
CA MET A 116 -5.42 10.76 -8.70
C MET A 116 -6.47 10.71 -9.80
N TYR A 117 -6.05 10.48 -11.03
CA TYR A 117 -6.89 10.02 -12.12
C TYR A 117 -6.53 8.58 -12.47
N ASP A 118 -7.47 7.67 -12.28
CA ASP A 118 -7.38 6.28 -12.71
C ASP A 118 -7.61 6.22 -14.23
N GLY A 119 -6.58 5.88 -14.97
CA GLY A 119 -6.63 5.89 -16.43
C GLY A 119 -7.33 4.66 -17.02
N VAL A 120 -7.47 3.58 -16.25
CA VAL A 120 -8.19 2.37 -16.67
C VAL A 120 -9.70 2.55 -16.49
N ASN A 121 -10.12 3.01 -15.32
CA ASN A 121 -11.53 3.29 -15.03
C ASN A 121 -11.97 4.68 -15.50
N GLN A 122 -11.03 5.53 -15.96
CA GLN A 122 -11.26 6.88 -16.50
C GLN A 122 -11.97 7.82 -15.52
N GLN A 123 -11.55 7.81 -14.26
CA GLN A 123 -12.20 8.61 -13.22
C GLN A 123 -11.21 9.29 -12.27
N PRO A 124 -11.49 10.54 -11.83
CA PRO A 124 -10.73 11.19 -10.78
C PRO A 124 -11.14 10.64 -9.42
N GLN A 125 -10.16 10.54 -8.50
CA GLN A 125 -10.41 10.13 -7.12
C GLN A 125 -9.35 10.73 -6.17
N VAL A 126 -9.68 10.76 -4.89
CA VAL A 126 -8.70 11.05 -3.85
C VAL A 126 -7.91 9.76 -3.59
N GLY A 127 -6.60 9.83 -3.75
CA GLY A 127 -5.67 8.75 -3.42
C GLY A 127 -5.33 8.71 -1.92
N ASN A 128 -4.09 8.40 -1.59
CA ASN A 128 -3.65 8.37 -0.20
C ASN A 128 -3.59 9.78 0.41
N VAL A 129 -4.06 9.88 1.65
CA VAL A 129 -3.96 11.08 2.50
C VAL A 129 -3.29 10.68 3.80
N ASP A 130 -2.25 11.43 4.19
CA ASP A 130 -1.58 11.32 5.50
C ASP A 130 -1.14 12.71 5.93
N ILE A 131 -1.78 13.25 6.97
CA ILE A 131 -1.49 14.55 7.55
C ILE A 131 -1.00 14.30 8.97
N ARG A 132 0.17 14.85 9.32
CA ARG A 132 0.81 14.60 10.61
C ARG A 132 1.21 15.88 11.31
N HIS A 133 1.04 15.83 12.62
CA HIS A 133 1.77 16.68 13.57
C HIS A 133 2.73 15.78 14.34
N ALA A 134 3.98 16.20 14.51
CA ALA A 134 4.96 15.48 15.31
C ALA A 134 5.77 16.44 16.16
N SER A 135 6.19 15.99 17.33
CA SER A 135 7.00 16.77 18.27
C SER A 135 7.86 15.83 19.13
N GLU A 136 8.95 16.35 19.63
CA GLU A 136 9.88 15.65 20.50
C GLU A 136 9.64 16.02 21.97
N ALA A 137 9.90 15.07 22.85
CA ALA A 137 9.83 15.21 24.30
C ALA A 137 10.84 14.28 24.95
N GLN A 138 10.90 14.27 26.29
CA GLN A 138 11.64 13.24 27.04
C GLN A 138 10.71 12.53 28.01
N LEU A 139 10.87 11.22 28.10
CA LEU A 139 10.15 10.36 29.03
C LEU A 139 11.11 9.37 29.69
N PHE A 140 11.22 9.42 31.03
CA PHE A 140 12.15 8.59 31.83
C PHE A 140 13.62 8.76 31.38
N ASP A 141 14.07 10.00 31.15
CA ASP A 141 15.41 10.36 30.69
C ASP A 141 15.80 9.79 29.29
N HIS A 142 14.82 9.38 28.49
CA HIS A 142 14.98 8.92 27.13
C HIS A 142 14.19 9.81 26.17
N ASP A 143 14.64 9.89 24.94
CA ASP A 143 13.97 10.62 23.88
C ASP A 143 12.62 9.98 23.54
N LEU A 144 11.63 10.81 23.33
CA LEU A 144 10.27 10.44 22.93
C LEU A 144 9.87 11.30 21.74
N LEU A 145 9.73 10.67 20.60
CA LEU A 145 9.01 11.25 19.48
C LEU A 145 7.53 10.86 19.61
N TRP A 146 6.64 11.83 19.54
CA TRP A 146 5.20 11.59 19.50
C TRP A 146 4.55 12.35 18.37
N GLY A 147 3.45 11.83 17.85
CA GLY A 147 2.69 12.52 16.82
C GLY A 147 1.24 12.11 16.76
N VAL A 148 0.48 12.87 16.00
CA VAL A 148 -0.90 12.54 15.63
C VAL A 148 -1.00 12.47 14.12
N THR A 149 -1.83 11.55 13.62
CA THR A 149 -2.09 11.34 12.19
C THR A 149 -3.57 11.48 11.89
N PHE A 150 -3.87 12.05 10.73
CA PHE A 150 -5.16 11.94 10.07
C PHE A 150 -4.91 11.36 8.68
N ASN A 151 -5.55 10.23 8.38
CA ASN A 151 -5.31 9.50 7.14
C ASN A 151 -6.59 8.84 6.60
N ASN A 152 -6.54 8.33 5.37
CA ASN A 152 -7.69 7.69 4.72
C ASN A 152 -7.46 6.22 4.34
N SER A 153 -6.43 5.61 4.90
CA SER A 153 -6.10 4.21 4.64
C SER A 153 -5.35 3.62 5.82
N PRO A 154 -5.84 2.53 6.45
CA PRO A 154 -5.06 1.83 7.46
C PRO A 154 -3.67 1.48 6.93
N THR A 155 -2.66 1.62 7.77
CA THR A 155 -1.24 1.35 7.49
C THR A 155 -0.53 2.35 6.55
N VAL A 156 -1.21 3.38 6.01
CA VAL A 156 -0.53 4.42 5.21
C VAL A 156 0.54 5.18 6.00
N GLN A 157 0.38 5.25 7.29
CA GLN A 157 1.29 5.89 8.23
C GLN A 157 2.57 5.07 8.53
N ASP A 158 2.61 3.79 8.18
CA ASP A 158 3.78 2.93 8.42
C ASP A 158 5.06 3.45 7.71
N PRO A 159 6.18 3.63 8.43
CA PRO A 159 7.45 4.03 7.83
C PRO A 159 8.35 2.87 7.39
N TRP A 160 8.02 1.60 7.70
CA TRP A 160 8.90 0.45 7.46
C TRP A 160 8.59 -0.36 6.21
N ASN A 161 7.46 -0.11 5.55
CA ASN A 161 7.04 -0.78 4.30
C ASN A 161 6.71 -2.27 4.43
N SER A 162 6.56 -2.76 5.63
CA SER A 162 6.17 -4.15 5.93
C SER A 162 4.66 -4.34 5.93
N THR A 163 3.89 -3.28 6.09
CA THR A 163 2.43 -3.32 6.12
C THR A 163 1.81 -3.12 4.72
N PRO A 164 0.53 -3.49 4.50
CA PRO A 164 -0.06 -3.56 3.16
C PRO A 164 0.01 -2.30 2.31
N ALA A 165 -0.17 -1.10 2.91
CA ALA A 165 -0.26 0.15 2.15
C ALA A 165 1.00 0.47 1.35
N TRP A 166 2.17 0.01 1.80
CA TRP A 166 3.47 0.32 1.20
C TRP A 166 4.27 -0.93 0.84
N GLY A 167 3.69 -2.12 1.00
CA GLY A 167 4.35 -3.40 0.73
C GLY A 167 4.67 -3.60 -0.75
N PHE A 168 5.70 -4.40 -1.02
CA PHE A 168 6.01 -4.85 -2.39
C PHE A 168 4.90 -5.81 -2.91
N PRO A 169 4.55 -5.78 -4.20
CA PRO A 169 5.07 -4.95 -5.28
C PRO A 169 4.52 -3.52 -5.19
N TYR A 170 5.40 -2.54 -5.43
CA TYR A 170 5.05 -1.12 -5.31
C TYR A 170 4.10 -0.62 -6.40
N ASN A 171 3.99 -1.35 -7.49
CA ASN A 171 2.98 -1.21 -8.53
C ASN A 171 2.72 -2.58 -9.15
N ARG A 172 1.55 -2.74 -9.74
CA ARG A 172 1.14 -3.94 -10.47
C ARG A 172 0.25 -3.56 -11.64
N SER A 173 0.10 -4.48 -12.58
CA SER A 173 -0.83 -4.25 -13.70
C SER A 173 -2.27 -4.11 -13.20
N PRO A 174 -2.98 -3.03 -13.57
CA PRO A 174 -4.41 -2.92 -13.33
C PRO A 174 -5.25 -3.76 -14.33
N LEU A 175 -4.58 -4.37 -15.33
CA LEU A 175 -5.21 -5.11 -16.42
C LEU A 175 -4.93 -6.61 -16.36
N ALA A 176 -4.14 -7.09 -15.40
CA ALA A 176 -3.90 -8.51 -15.19
C ALA A 176 -4.88 -9.10 -14.19
N PRO A 177 -5.21 -10.41 -14.30
CA PRO A 177 -5.97 -11.11 -13.29
C PRO A 177 -5.29 -11.03 -11.92
N THR A 178 -6.07 -10.80 -10.88
CA THR A 178 -5.62 -10.78 -9.48
C THR A 178 -6.47 -11.75 -8.67
N PRO A 179 -5.90 -12.45 -7.65
CA PRO A 179 -6.69 -13.26 -6.74
C PRO A 179 -7.84 -12.48 -6.10
N MET A 180 -8.98 -13.16 -5.89
CA MET A 180 -10.20 -12.52 -5.40
C MET A 180 -10.12 -12.13 -3.92
N ALA A 181 -9.39 -12.90 -3.12
CA ALA A 181 -9.42 -12.77 -1.67
C ALA A 181 -8.32 -11.84 -1.14
N ALA A 182 -8.71 -10.93 -0.27
CA ALA A 182 -7.84 -10.06 0.53
C ALA A 182 -8.43 -9.85 1.91
N THR A 183 -7.60 -9.62 2.93
CA THR A 183 -8.05 -9.26 4.27
C THR A 183 -8.53 -7.82 4.35
N LEU A 184 -9.30 -7.47 5.37
CA LEU A 184 -9.85 -6.12 5.55
C LEU A 184 -8.75 -5.05 5.56
N ILE A 185 -7.64 -5.31 6.26
CA ILE A 185 -6.52 -4.37 6.36
C ILE A 185 -5.66 -4.32 5.09
N ASP A 186 -5.71 -5.37 4.25
CA ASP A 186 -4.97 -5.44 3.00
C ASP A 186 -5.82 -4.94 1.83
N GLY A 187 -6.17 -3.69 1.84
CA GLY A 187 -6.82 -2.95 0.78
C GLY A 187 -8.33 -2.76 0.91
N GLY A 188 -9.03 -3.49 1.80
CA GLY A 188 -10.49 -3.38 1.94
C GLY A 188 -10.97 -2.00 2.38
N LEU A 189 -10.15 -1.24 3.11
CA LEU A 189 -10.45 0.11 3.60
C LEU A 189 -9.62 1.21 2.94
N ALA A 190 -8.72 0.86 2.02
CA ALA A 190 -7.80 1.81 1.41
C ALA A 190 -8.55 2.91 0.64
N GLN A 191 -8.34 4.18 1.00
CA GLN A 191 -8.99 5.41 0.51
C GLN A 191 -10.53 5.41 0.63
N ARG A 192 -11.08 4.47 1.39
CA ARG A 192 -12.54 4.30 1.58
C ARG A 192 -12.94 4.49 3.04
N ALA A 193 -11.99 4.81 3.90
CA ALA A 193 -12.18 5.14 5.30
C ALA A 193 -11.53 6.48 5.64
N ALA A 194 -11.95 7.08 6.74
CA ALA A 194 -11.23 8.16 7.41
C ALA A 194 -10.72 7.65 8.75
N GLY A 195 -9.48 7.92 9.05
CA GLY A 195 -8.79 7.52 10.27
C GLY A 195 -8.11 8.68 10.98
N ALA A 196 -8.03 8.60 12.29
CA ALA A 196 -7.24 9.50 13.10
C ALA A 196 -6.65 8.75 14.28
N GLY A 197 -5.43 9.10 14.67
CA GLY A 197 -4.75 8.45 15.77
C GLY A 197 -3.49 9.15 16.23
N ALA A 198 -2.79 8.47 17.11
CA ALA A 198 -1.53 8.97 17.69
C ALA A 198 -0.50 7.85 17.73
N TYR A 199 0.77 8.25 17.60
CA TYR A 199 1.91 7.33 17.69
C TYR A 199 3.00 7.91 18.59
N VAL A 200 3.81 7.01 19.11
CA VAL A 200 5.04 7.34 19.85
C VAL A 200 6.16 6.42 19.42
N LEU A 201 7.38 6.96 19.36
CA LEU A 201 8.63 6.20 19.28
C LEU A 201 9.47 6.57 20.52
N TRP A 202 9.67 5.62 21.41
CA TRP A 202 10.40 5.83 22.64
C TRP A 202 11.79 5.22 22.54
N ASN A 203 12.81 6.06 22.84
CA ASN A 203 14.21 5.69 22.86
C ASN A 203 14.70 5.03 21.56
N ASP A 204 14.16 5.44 20.39
CA ASP A 204 14.42 4.85 19.07
C ASP A 204 14.28 3.33 19.03
N LEU A 205 13.52 2.76 19.97
CA LEU A 205 13.40 1.32 20.20
C LEU A 205 11.96 0.84 20.13
N LEU A 206 11.04 1.50 20.82
CA LEU A 206 9.68 1.02 20.99
C LEU A 206 8.68 1.96 20.29
N TYR A 207 8.03 1.46 19.26
CA TYR A 207 6.96 2.15 18.56
C TYR A 207 5.59 1.64 19.03
N LEU A 208 4.70 2.54 19.34
CA LEU A 208 3.29 2.26 19.63
C LEU A 208 2.42 3.24 18.84
N GLU A 209 1.36 2.74 18.23
CA GLU A 209 0.37 3.52 17.50
C GLU A 209 -1.04 3.03 17.82
N SER A 210 -1.97 3.96 17.94
CA SER A 210 -3.39 3.67 18.13
C SER A 210 -4.22 4.64 17.31
N ASP A 211 -5.02 4.09 16.40
CA ASP A 211 -5.93 4.84 15.54
C ASP A 211 -7.36 4.33 15.64
N VAL A 212 -8.28 5.14 15.17
CA VAL A 212 -9.66 4.77 14.92
C VAL A 212 -10.04 5.08 13.48
N TYR A 213 -10.68 4.13 12.82
CA TYR A 213 -11.14 4.26 11.42
C TYR A 213 -12.66 4.22 11.35
N LYS A 214 -13.20 4.93 10.38
CA LYS A 214 -14.62 4.89 10.01
C LYS A 214 -14.72 4.78 8.50
N GLY A 215 -15.34 3.72 8.01
CA GLY A 215 -15.68 3.60 6.58
C GLY A 215 -16.59 4.74 6.15
N LEU A 216 -16.30 5.33 5.01
CA LEU A 216 -17.06 6.44 4.45
C LEU A 216 -18.44 5.96 3.97
N ASP A 217 -19.45 6.80 4.12
CA ASP A 217 -20.77 6.53 3.56
C ASP A 217 -20.80 6.74 2.02
N THR A 218 -21.89 6.33 1.38
CA THR A 218 -22.06 6.41 -0.08
C THR A 218 -21.82 7.83 -0.61
N THR A 219 -22.29 8.85 0.10
CA THR A 219 -22.16 10.24 -0.34
C THR A 219 -20.70 10.69 -0.27
N ALA A 220 -20.01 10.37 0.82
CA ALA A 220 -18.62 10.69 0.99
C ALA A 220 -17.74 9.92 -0.01
N LEU A 221 -17.99 8.62 -0.24
CA LEU A 221 -17.27 7.81 -1.25
C LEU A 221 -17.43 8.41 -2.66
N GLN A 222 -18.64 8.83 -3.03
CA GLN A 222 -18.87 9.52 -4.31
C GLN A 222 -18.12 10.84 -4.40
N ALA A 223 -18.10 11.62 -3.30
CA ALA A 223 -17.42 12.91 -3.27
C ALA A 223 -15.90 12.79 -3.43
N VAL A 224 -15.30 11.70 -2.95
CA VAL A 224 -13.86 11.42 -3.12
C VAL A 224 -13.56 10.60 -4.38
N GLY A 225 -14.55 10.34 -5.22
CA GLY A 225 -14.38 9.65 -6.51
C GLY A 225 -14.25 8.13 -6.39
N GLN A 226 -14.55 7.54 -5.23
CA GLN A 226 -14.51 6.10 -5.03
C GLN A 226 -15.80 5.45 -5.58
N VAL A 227 -15.76 5.04 -6.85
CA VAL A 227 -16.86 4.38 -7.54
C VAL A 227 -16.35 3.11 -8.27
N PRO A 228 -17.13 2.03 -8.38
CA PRO A 228 -18.48 1.89 -7.82
C PRO A 228 -18.45 1.90 -6.29
N VAL A 229 -19.47 2.49 -5.71
CA VAL A 229 -19.70 2.40 -4.26
C VAL A 229 -20.24 1.00 -3.99
N ASP A 230 -19.35 0.09 -3.68
CA ASP A 230 -19.75 -1.21 -3.19
C ASP A 230 -19.77 -1.22 -1.66
N ALA A 231 -20.20 -2.28 -1.17
CA ALA A 231 -20.77 -2.40 0.11
C ALA A 231 -19.86 -2.71 1.25
N GLY A 232 -18.72 -3.24 0.97
CA GLY A 232 -17.77 -3.69 1.98
C GLY A 232 -17.12 -2.55 2.77
N ASP A 233 -17.35 -1.31 2.34
CA ASP A 233 -16.61 -0.16 2.84
C ASP A 233 -17.32 0.58 3.99
N GLN A 234 -18.64 0.46 4.05
CA GLN A 234 -19.40 1.13 5.10
C GLN A 234 -19.28 0.38 6.41
N THR A 235 -19.06 1.11 7.49
CA THR A 235 -18.94 0.54 8.83
C THR A 235 -20.03 1.06 9.75
N THR A 236 -20.52 0.23 10.68
CA THR A 236 -21.58 0.64 11.64
C THR A 236 -21.01 1.53 12.75
N ALA A 237 -19.73 1.32 13.12
CA ALA A 237 -19.06 2.02 14.20
C ALA A 237 -17.60 2.32 13.83
N PHE A 238 -16.89 3.01 14.73
CA PHE A 238 -15.45 3.15 14.62
C PHE A 238 -14.75 1.81 14.81
N MET A 239 -13.69 1.60 14.02
CA MET A 239 -12.84 0.42 14.08
C MET A 239 -11.50 0.80 14.71
N PRO A 240 -11.16 0.26 15.88
CA PRO A 240 -9.85 0.46 16.48
C PRO A 240 -8.77 -0.26 15.68
N TYR A 241 -7.65 0.43 15.50
CA TYR A 241 -6.38 -0.08 15.00
C TYR A 241 -5.30 0.10 16.05
N LEU A 242 -4.44 -0.89 16.18
CA LEU A 242 -3.26 -0.85 17.06
C LEU A 242 -2.05 -1.39 16.31
N ARG A 243 -0.88 -0.78 16.56
CA ARG A 243 0.42 -1.28 16.15
C ARG A 243 1.43 -1.16 17.28
N LEU A 244 2.22 -2.19 17.47
CA LEU A 244 3.38 -2.24 18.35
C LEU A 244 4.56 -2.75 17.53
N ALA A 245 5.72 -2.08 17.61
CA ALA A 245 6.93 -2.57 16.97
C ALA A 245 8.17 -2.31 17.84
N VAL A 246 9.14 -3.20 17.71
CA VAL A 246 10.49 -3.04 18.26
C VAL A 246 11.43 -2.74 17.11
N VAL A 247 12.19 -1.64 17.25
CA VAL A 247 13.08 -1.13 16.21
C VAL A 247 14.50 -1.17 16.73
N ARG A 248 15.46 -1.57 15.90
CA ARG A 248 16.87 -1.57 16.24
C ARG A 248 17.72 -1.14 15.06
N ASP A 249 18.45 -0.04 15.24
CA ASP A 249 19.48 0.40 14.31
C ASP A 249 20.87 0.12 14.92
N TRP A 250 21.78 -0.45 14.12
CA TRP A 250 23.20 -0.62 14.50
C TRP A 250 24.11 -0.57 13.28
N GLU A 251 25.09 0.29 13.30
CA GLU A 251 26.06 0.48 12.22
C GLU A 251 25.42 0.60 10.82
N LYS A 252 25.33 -0.50 10.09
CA LYS A 252 24.83 -0.61 8.71
C LYS A 252 23.49 -1.31 8.61
N HIS A 253 22.93 -1.71 9.73
CA HIS A 253 21.77 -2.58 9.80
C HIS A 253 20.60 -1.88 10.46
N HIS A 254 19.41 -2.21 9.99
CA HIS A 254 18.13 -1.87 10.59
C HIS A 254 17.28 -3.13 10.71
N LEU A 255 16.64 -3.30 11.85
CA LEU A 255 15.65 -4.35 12.10
C LEU A 255 14.41 -3.72 12.74
N GLU A 256 13.26 -4.05 12.24
CA GLU A 256 11.98 -3.81 12.88
C GLU A 256 11.20 -5.12 12.91
N ILE A 257 10.51 -5.37 14.02
CA ILE A 257 9.57 -6.49 14.18
C ILE A 257 8.32 -5.91 14.84
N GLY A 258 7.17 -6.09 14.19
CA GLY A 258 5.92 -5.50 14.59
C GLY A 258 4.77 -6.50 14.68
N ALA A 259 3.73 -6.04 15.36
CA ALA A 259 2.40 -6.65 15.39
C ALA A 259 1.36 -5.53 15.25
N TYR A 260 0.30 -5.77 14.49
CA TYR A 260 -0.77 -4.81 14.30
C TYR A 260 -2.10 -5.50 14.05
N GLY A 261 -3.19 -4.74 14.14
CA GLY A 261 -4.51 -5.29 13.84
C GLY A 261 -5.61 -4.25 13.85
N ILE A 262 -6.73 -4.63 13.27
CA ILE A 262 -7.95 -3.83 13.18
C ILE A 262 -9.16 -4.73 13.45
N SER A 263 -10.21 -4.20 14.07
CA SER A 263 -11.47 -4.93 14.25
C SER A 263 -12.66 -4.02 14.07
N GLY A 264 -13.71 -4.51 13.41
CA GLY A 264 -14.92 -3.74 13.25
C GLY A 264 -16.06 -4.46 12.55
N ASN A 265 -17.15 -3.73 12.44
CA ASN A 265 -18.38 -4.21 11.81
C ASN A 265 -18.58 -3.52 10.44
N VAL A 266 -18.67 -4.32 9.40
CA VAL A 266 -18.80 -3.91 8.01
C VAL A 266 -20.19 -4.24 7.50
N LEU A 267 -20.78 -3.34 6.73
CA LEU A 267 -22.10 -3.51 6.13
C LEU A 267 -21.96 -4.05 4.70
N PRO A 268 -22.41 -5.27 4.41
CA PRO A 268 -22.37 -5.77 3.05
C PRO A 268 -23.30 -4.94 2.15
N ALA A 269 -22.80 -4.53 0.99
CA ALA A 269 -23.51 -3.72 0.01
C ALA A 269 -24.15 -2.43 0.59
N GLY A 270 -23.55 -1.84 1.65
CA GLY A 270 -24.13 -0.69 2.36
C GLY A 270 -25.56 -0.93 2.85
N ASN A 271 -25.99 -2.19 2.89
CA ASN A 271 -27.36 -2.54 3.18
C ASN A 271 -27.63 -2.53 4.69
N GLN A 272 -28.23 -1.43 5.15
CA GLN A 272 -28.65 -1.27 6.53
C GLN A 272 -30.07 -1.84 6.83
N THR A 273 -30.77 -2.34 5.82
CA THR A 273 -32.20 -2.74 5.96
C THR A 273 -32.41 -3.94 6.88
N LEU A 274 -31.42 -4.81 7.05
CA LEU A 274 -31.50 -5.97 7.93
C LEU A 274 -31.08 -5.67 9.38
N GLY A 275 -30.50 -4.52 9.66
CA GLY A 275 -29.93 -4.20 10.99
C GLY A 275 -28.78 -5.11 11.42
N LEU A 276 -28.21 -5.89 10.51
CA LEU A 276 -27.09 -6.80 10.71
C LEU A 276 -25.82 -6.24 10.09
N SER A 277 -24.67 -6.67 10.58
CA SER A 277 -23.36 -6.38 10.01
C SER A 277 -22.46 -7.62 10.05
N ASN A 278 -21.46 -7.65 9.19
CA ASN A 278 -20.38 -8.64 9.29
C ASN A 278 -19.33 -8.11 10.27
N ARG A 279 -18.86 -8.95 11.17
CA ARG A 279 -17.73 -8.63 12.05
C ARG A 279 -16.46 -9.18 11.44
N MET A 280 -15.45 -8.31 11.27
CA MET A 280 -14.14 -8.68 10.75
C MET A 280 -13.06 -8.27 11.75
N THR A 281 -12.04 -9.11 11.91
CA THR A 281 -10.90 -8.85 12.80
C THR A 281 -9.65 -9.39 12.16
N ASP A 282 -8.71 -8.50 11.90
CA ASP A 282 -7.37 -8.82 11.38
C ASP A 282 -6.35 -8.68 12.51
N ALA A 283 -5.49 -9.69 12.62
CA ALA A 283 -4.31 -9.68 13.47
C ALA A 283 -3.10 -10.01 12.60
N ALA A 284 -2.05 -9.22 12.70
CA ALA A 284 -0.90 -9.30 11.82
C ALA A 284 0.43 -9.25 12.56
N LEU A 285 1.43 -9.89 11.95
CA LEU A 285 2.84 -9.79 12.31
C LEU A 285 3.61 -9.30 11.09
N ASP A 286 4.61 -8.46 11.33
CA ASP A 286 5.50 -7.98 10.27
C ASP A 286 6.95 -7.86 10.74
N ALA A 287 7.86 -7.83 9.78
CA ALA A 287 9.27 -7.59 10.02
C ALA A 287 9.92 -6.92 8.82
N THR A 288 10.84 -6.02 9.10
CA THR A 288 11.72 -5.38 8.12
C THR A 288 13.16 -5.54 8.53
N TYR A 289 13.99 -6.01 7.62
CA TYR A 289 15.45 -5.97 7.75
C TYR A 289 16.05 -5.19 6.59
N GLN A 290 17.00 -4.31 6.92
CA GLN A 290 17.73 -3.52 5.91
C GLN A 290 19.22 -3.49 6.24
N PHE A 291 20.04 -3.65 5.20
CA PHE A 291 21.49 -3.46 5.25
C PHE A 291 21.88 -2.40 4.23
N ILE A 292 22.68 -1.41 4.63
CA ILE A 292 23.23 -0.35 3.77
C ILE A 292 24.74 -0.43 3.84
N SER A 293 25.38 -0.67 2.71
CA SER A 293 26.83 -0.95 2.65
C SER A 293 27.69 0.22 3.15
N ASP A 294 27.26 1.46 2.90
CA ASP A 294 27.85 2.69 3.42
C ASP A 294 26.76 3.72 3.73
N PRO A 295 26.33 3.85 5.00
CA PRO A 295 25.29 4.79 5.39
C PRO A 295 25.62 6.27 5.17
N THR A 296 26.91 6.60 4.93
CA THR A 296 27.33 7.99 4.64
C THR A 296 27.11 8.38 3.17
N GLN A 297 26.81 7.42 2.31
CA GLN A 297 26.61 7.63 0.88
C GLN A 297 25.18 7.25 0.47
N VAL A 298 24.40 8.23 0.00
CA VAL A 298 23.02 8.05 -0.41
C VAL A 298 22.83 7.10 -1.63
N THR A 299 23.90 6.82 -2.35
CA THR A 299 23.89 5.91 -3.51
C THR A 299 24.59 4.58 -3.22
N SER A 300 24.80 4.24 -1.95
CA SER A 300 25.41 2.96 -1.59
C SER A 300 24.48 1.77 -1.91
N ASP A 301 25.10 0.61 -2.06
CA ASP A 301 24.36 -0.64 -2.22
C ASP A 301 23.57 -0.95 -0.96
N SER A 302 22.38 -1.51 -1.14
CA SER A 302 21.52 -1.88 -0.02
C SER A 302 20.75 -3.17 -0.27
N LEU A 303 20.55 -3.94 0.79
CA LEU A 303 19.65 -5.10 0.84
C LEU A 303 18.46 -4.76 1.73
N SER A 304 17.26 -5.08 1.30
CA SER A 304 16.06 -5.00 2.14
C SER A 304 15.26 -6.29 2.04
N ALA A 305 14.72 -6.72 3.15
CA ALA A 305 13.82 -7.87 3.25
C ALA A 305 12.63 -7.51 4.12
N HIS A 306 11.43 -7.90 3.68
CA HIS A 306 10.19 -7.68 4.42
C HIS A 306 9.43 -9.00 4.53
N ALA A 307 8.72 -9.15 5.63
CA ALA A 307 7.78 -10.25 5.83
C ALA A 307 6.51 -9.71 6.49
N THR A 308 5.36 -10.17 6.02
CA THR A 308 4.05 -9.82 6.57
C THR A 308 3.17 -11.06 6.58
N TYR A 309 2.52 -11.30 7.72
CA TYR A 309 1.50 -12.32 7.87
C TYR A 309 0.26 -11.68 8.50
N ILE A 310 -0.91 -11.89 7.90
CA ILE A 310 -2.19 -11.40 8.41
C ILE A 310 -3.14 -12.58 8.53
N HIS A 311 -3.78 -12.71 9.69
CA HIS A 311 -4.88 -13.63 9.97
C HIS A 311 -6.16 -12.83 10.16
N GLU A 312 -7.15 -13.08 9.30
CA GLU A 312 -8.48 -12.52 9.43
C GLU A 312 -9.46 -13.57 9.93
N THR A 313 -10.31 -13.17 10.86
CA THR A 313 -11.53 -13.90 11.23
C THR A 313 -12.74 -13.03 10.90
N ALA A 314 -13.74 -13.64 10.25
CA ALA A 314 -14.96 -12.94 9.84
C ALA A 314 -16.19 -13.73 10.25
N THR A 315 -17.15 -13.07 10.93
CA THR A 315 -18.49 -13.58 11.17
C THR A 315 -19.46 -12.86 10.24
N MET A 316 -19.96 -13.54 9.24
CA MET A 316 -20.64 -13.01 8.06
C MET A 316 -22.17 -12.93 8.23
N ALA A 317 -22.66 -12.51 9.41
CA ALA A 317 -24.08 -12.56 9.78
C ALA A 317 -25.00 -11.79 8.81
N ALA A 318 -24.57 -10.64 8.32
CA ALA A 318 -25.38 -9.87 7.37
C ALA A 318 -25.31 -10.45 5.95
N THR A 319 -24.17 -10.98 5.53
CA THR A 319 -24.03 -11.60 4.21
C THR A 319 -24.76 -12.96 4.16
N GLU A 320 -24.65 -13.77 5.21
CA GLU A 320 -25.35 -15.05 5.33
C GLU A 320 -26.87 -14.86 5.31
N ALA A 321 -27.39 -13.86 6.05
CA ALA A 321 -28.81 -13.55 6.06
C ALA A 321 -29.37 -13.06 4.71
N GLN A 322 -28.53 -12.56 3.82
CA GLN A 322 -28.87 -12.18 2.45
C GLN A 322 -28.67 -13.33 1.44
N ALA A 323 -27.89 -14.33 1.82
CA ALA A 323 -27.65 -15.48 0.95
C ALA A 323 -28.92 -16.33 0.82
N LEU A 324 -29.24 -16.70 -0.42
CA LEU A 324 -30.40 -17.55 -0.68
C LEU A 324 -30.11 -19.04 -0.42
N THR A 325 -28.87 -19.41 -0.12
CA THR A 325 -28.39 -20.79 0.03
C THR A 325 -27.26 -20.84 1.04
N GLY A 326 -27.36 -21.68 2.03
CA GLY A 326 -26.46 -22.09 3.09
C GLY A 326 -24.97 -21.69 2.99
N MET A 327 -24.68 -20.39 3.03
CA MET A 327 -23.32 -19.86 3.20
C MET A 327 -22.86 -20.13 4.64
N LEU A 328 -21.56 -20.32 4.84
CA LEU A 328 -21.00 -20.45 6.20
C LEU A 328 -21.06 -19.10 6.92
N LEU A 329 -21.37 -19.14 8.21
CA LEU A 329 -21.40 -17.94 9.05
C LEU A 329 -19.96 -17.44 9.35
N ASP A 330 -19.05 -18.35 9.66
CA ASP A 330 -17.69 -18.00 10.06
C ASP A 330 -16.68 -18.35 8.96
N HIS A 331 -15.83 -17.38 8.65
CA HIS A 331 -14.75 -17.50 7.68
C HIS A 331 -13.42 -17.10 8.32
N SER A 332 -12.34 -17.64 7.78
CA SER A 332 -10.98 -17.20 8.07
C SER A 332 -10.21 -16.99 6.77
N LEU A 333 -9.26 -16.07 6.79
CA LEU A 333 -8.35 -15.80 5.69
C LEU A 333 -6.95 -15.54 6.23
N ASP A 334 -5.96 -16.21 5.67
CA ASP A 334 -4.56 -16.00 5.99
C ASP A 334 -3.83 -15.47 4.77
N THR A 335 -3.07 -14.40 4.92
CA THR A 335 -2.19 -13.88 3.88
C THR A 335 -0.76 -13.81 4.38
N MET A 336 0.18 -14.18 3.53
CA MET A 336 1.61 -14.11 3.80
C MET A 336 2.34 -13.54 2.60
N ARG A 337 3.25 -12.60 2.85
CA ARG A 337 4.17 -12.04 1.85
C ARG A 337 5.57 -12.00 2.43
N ILE A 338 6.54 -12.41 1.64
CA ILE A 338 7.96 -12.31 1.97
C ILE A 338 8.67 -11.80 0.73
N ASP A 339 9.35 -10.68 0.83
CA ASP A 339 10.11 -10.11 -0.28
C ASP A 339 11.55 -9.76 0.10
N VAL A 340 12.41 -9.78 -0.89
CA VAL A 340 13.80 -9.36 -0.81
C VAL A 340 14.13 -8.54 -2.04
N SER A 341 14.80 -7.42 -1.82
CA SER A 341 15.33 -6.56 -2.86
C SER A 341 16.78 -6.19 -2.60
N TYR A 342 17.57 -6.06 -3.66
CA TYR A 342 18.94 -5.55 -3.60
C TYR A 342 19.08 -4.36 -4.54
N SER A 343 19.46 -3.21 -4.02
CA SER A 343 19.65 -2.00 -4.81
C SER A 343 21.11 -1.75 -5.07
N PHE A 344 21.51 -1.80 -6.33
CA PHE A 344 22.86 -1.47 -6.78
C PHE A 344 22.96 0.04 -7.01
N SER A 345 23.73 0.72 -6.16
CA SER A 345 24.03 2.15 -6.25
C SER A 345 22.80 3.02 -6.49
N ALA A 346 21.69 2.68 -5.82
CA ALA A 346 20.38 3.31 -5.99
C ALA A 346 19.93 3.42 -7.48
N THR A 347 20.35 2.49 -8.33
CA THR A 347 20.14 2.57 -9.78
C THR A 347 19.37 1.37 -10.34
N VAL A 348 19.82 0.15 -10.03
CA VAL A 348 19.15 -1.09 -10.47
C VAL A 348 18.74 -1.88 -9.23
N THR A 349 17.49 -2.26 -9.16
CA THR A 349 16.94 -2.98 -8.01
C THR A 349 16.19 -4.22 -8.47
N PRO A 350 16.82 -5.40 -8.52
CA PRO A 350 16.13 -6.67 -8.58
C PRO A 350 15.39 -6.94 -7.26
N SER A 351 14.19 -7.50 -7.38
CA SER A 351 13.33 -7.86 -6.25
C SER A 351 12.62 -9.17 -6.51
N VAL A 352 12.38 -9.93 -5.46
CA VAL A 352 11.58 -11.15 -5.50
C VAL A 352 10.62 -11.17 -4.32
N GLN A 353 9.38 -11.61 -4.55
CA GLN A 353 8.40 -11.86 -3.51
C GLN A 353 7.80 -13.25 -3.68
N TYR A 354 7.60 -13.94 -2.58
CA TYR A 354 6.64 -15.03 -2.45
C TYR A 354 5.40 -14.51 -1.74
N PHE A 355 4.22 -14.88 -2.27
CA PHE A 355 2.95 -14.57 -1.62
C PHE A 355 2.07 -15.81 -1.54
N ARG A 356 1.24 -15.86 -0.52
CA ARG A 356 0.26 -16.91 -0.31
C ARG A 356 -0.98 -16.38 0.40
N THR A 357 -2.15 -16.78 -0.09
CA THR A 357 -3.46 -16.56 0.53
C THR A 357 -4.12 -17.92 0.71
N THR A 358 -4.65 -18.21 1.89
CA THR A 358 -5.43 -19.42 2.20
C THR A 358 -6.60 -19.06 3.08
N GLY A 359 -7.73 -19.74 2.95
CA GLY A 359 -8.90 -19.44 3.77
C GLY A 359 -9.98 -20.48 3.69
N THR A 360 -11.08 -20.21 4.41
CA THR A 360 -12.26 -21.06 4.46
C THR A 360 -12.84 -21.25 3.07
N THR A 361 -13.05 -22.51 2.68
CA THR A 361 -13.73 -22.87 1.42
C THR A 361 -15.22 -22.74 1.59
N ASP A 362 -15.87 -21.93 0.77
CA ASP A 362 -17.32 -21.74 0.72
C ASP A 362 -17.77 -21.40 -0.69
N VAL A 363 -18.47 -22.34 -1.34
CA VAL A 363 -18.95 -22.19 -2.73
C VAL A 363 -20.08 -21.15 -2.87
N ASN A 364 -20.70 -20.76 -1.76
CA ASN A 364 -21.75 -19.75 -1.74
C ASN A 364 -21.23 -18.33 -1.48
N TYR A 365 -19.97 -18.23 -1.02
CA TYR A 365 -19.31 -16.95 -0.74
C TYR A 365 -18.27 -16.59 -1.82
N TRP A 366 -17.31 -17.47 -2.07
CA TRP A 366 -16.27 -17.24 -3.07
C TRP A 366 -16.80 -17.58 -4.47
N SER A 367 -16.78 -16.61 -5.37
CA SER A 367 -17.14 -16.83 -6.79
C SER A 367 -16.04 -17.55 -7.57
N THR A 368 -15.35 -18.50 -6.94
CA THR A 368 -14.30 -19.33 -7.52
C THR A 368 -14.83 -20.69 -7.92
N PRO A 369 -14.20 -21.43 -8.85
CA PRO A 369 -14.73 -22.70 -9.37
C PRO A 369 -14.99 -23.77 -8.30
N ASN A 370 -14.26 -23.74 -7.19
CA ASN A 370 -14.38 -24.72 -6.10
C ASN A 370 -14.69 -24.09 -4.73
N GLY A 371 -15.08 -22.80 -4.72
CA GLY A 371 -15.37 -22.07 -3.50
C GLY A 371 -14.16 -21.80 -2.60
N SER A 372 -12.96 -21.91 -3.12
CA SER A 372 -11.72 -21.69 -2.35
C SER A 372 -11.05 -20.37 -2.74
N PRO A 373 -10.61 -19.56 -1.76
CA PRO A 373 -9.89 -18.31 -2.01
C PRO A 373 -8.38 -18.51 -2.23
N ASN A 374 -7.88 -19.76 -2.16
CA ASN A 374 -6.47 -20.05 -2.05
C ASN A 374 -5.71 -19.65 -3.31
N SER A 375 -4.67 -18.85 -3.13
CA SER A 375 -3.76 -18.45 -4.20
C SER A 375 -2.34 -18.33 -3.68
N ASP A 376 -1.37 -18.75 -4.45
CA ASP A 376 0.04 -18.55 -4.14
C ASP A 376 0.87 -18.38 -5.40
N GLY A 377 2.02 -17.74 -5.26
CA GLY A 377 2.89 -17.47 -6.39
C GLY A 377 4.14 -16.70 -6.02
N MET A 378 4.84 -16.28 -7.07
CA MET A 378 6.04 -15.45 -6.96
C MET A 378 5.93 -14.23 -7.88
N ILE A 379 6.49 -13.12 -7.43
CA ILE A 379 6.69 -11.90 -8.22
C ILE A 379 8.19 -11.68 -8.35
N LEU A 380 8.65 -11.51 -9.58
CA LEU A 380 10.01 -11.11 -9.91
C LEU A 380 9.97 -9.72 -10.53
N GLU A 381 10.81 -8.81 -10.09
CA GLU A 381 10.89 -7.48 -10.65
C GLU A 381 12.34 -7.02 -10.80
N VAL A 382 12.63 -6.27 -11.85
CA VAL A 382 13.85 -5.47 -11.98
C VAL A 382 13.44 -4.03 -12.27
N ALA A 383 13.84 -3.12 -11.38
CA ALA A 383 13.62 -1.69 -11.54
C ALA A 383 14.93 -0.98 -11.92
N TYR A 384 14.82 0.03 -12.78
CA TYR A 384 15.92 0.91 -13.20
C TYR A 384 15.55 2.38 -12.98
N VAL A 385 16.34 3.08 -12.17
CA VAL A 385 16.16 4.50 -11.84
C VAL A 385 17.40 5.27 -12.22
N PRO A 386 17.44 5.93 -13.39
CA PRO A 386 18.62 6.65 -13.86
C PRO A 386 18.91 7.93 -13.07
N TRP A 387 17.88 8.57 -12.51
CA TRP A 387 17.95 9.88 -11.86
C TRP A 387 17.61 9.82 -10.36
N GLY A 388 17.35 10.97 -9.73
CA GLY A 388 17.02 11.02 -8.30
C GLY A 388 18.23 10.90 -7.36
N LYS A 389 19.45 11.05 -7.89
CA LYS A 389 20.75 10.99 -7.20
C LYS A 389 21.44 12.36 -7.20
N PRO A 390 22.46 12.60 -6.38
CA PRO A 390 23.14 13.92 -6.28
C PRO A 390 23.57 14.50 -7.63
N ASP A 391 24.12 13.66 -8.51
CA ASP A 391 24.64 14.07 -9.81
C ASP A 391 23.61 14.00 -10.95
N SER A 392 22.32 13.92 -10.61
CA SER A 392 21.25 13.86 -11.62
C SER A 392 21.22 15.13 -12.46
N PRO A 393 21.22 15.03 -13.81
CA PRO A 393 21.12 16.19 -14.69
C PRO A 393 19.72 16.86 -14.65
N PHE A 394 18.74 16.20 -14.05
CA PHE A 394 17.34 16.65 -13.95
C PHE A 394 16.88 16.66 -12.49
N PRO A 395 17.16 17.72 -11.71
CA PRO A 395 16.87 17.75 -10.28
C PRO A 395 15.36 17.70 -9.96
N ASN A 396 14.53 18.13 -10.89
CA ASN A 396 13.05 18.19 -10.72
C ASN A 396 12.33 17.00 -11.36
N LEU A 397 13.07 16.04 -11.93
CA LEU A 397 12.50 14.90 -12.64
C LEU A 397 13.14 13.61 -12.14
N ASN A 398 12.32 12.64 -11.80
CA ASN A 398 12.77 11.28 -11.58
C ASN A 398 11.94 10.29 -12.41
N VAL A 399 12.55 9.18 -12.79
CA VAL A 399 11.91 8.16 -13.63
C VAL A 399 12.29 6.78 -13.10
N ARG A 400 11.30 5.90 -13.05
CA ARG A 400 11.49 4.47 -12.78
C ARG A 400 10.93 3.66 -13.93
N LEU A 401 11.76 2.82 -14.51
CA LEU A 401 11.39 1.77 -15.44
C LEU A 401 11.39 0.45 -14.70
N ALA A 402 10.36 -0.35 -14.80
CA ALA A 402 10.33 -1.68 -14.18
C ALA A 402 9.77 -2.73 -15.13
N ALA A 403 10.37 -3.93 -15.04
CA ALA A 403 9.89 -5.15 -15.66
C ALA A 403 9.52 -6.12 -14.54
N GLN A 404 8.26 -6.54 -14.50
CA GLN A 404 7.73 -7.43 -13.48
C GLN A 404 7.12 -8.68 -14.13
N TYR A 405 7.35 -9.83 -13.51
CA TYR A 405 6.73 -11.09 -13.88
C TYR A 405 6.03 -11.70 -12.67
N VAL A 406 4.74 -11.96 -12.81
CA VAL A 406 3.92 -12.64 -11.79
C VAL A 406 3.68 -14.07 -12.25
N ASN A 407 4.05 -15.03 -11.40
CA ASN A 407 3.88 -16.45 -11.62
C ASN A 407 2.99 -17.06 -10.54
N TYR A 408 1.84 -17.56 -10.88
CA TYR A 408 0.91 -18.25 -10.00
C TYR A 408 1.16 -19.75 -9.98
N PHE A 409 1.32 -20.33 -8.79
CA PHE A 409 1.35 -21.77 -8.53
C PHE A 409 -0.06 -22.30 -8.31
N SER A 410 -0.90 -21.52 -7.60
CA SER A 410 -2.34 -21.70 -7.54
C SER A 410 -3.05 -20.34 -7.68
N PHE A 411 -4.25 -20.33 -8.20
CA PHE A 411 -5.06 -19.15 -8.43
C PHE A 411 -6.53 -19.46 -8.13
N ASP A 412 -7.13 -18.74 -7.17
CA ASP A 412 -8.52 -18.86 -6.74
C ASP A 412 -8.94 -20.33 -6.53
N GLY A 413 -8.16 -21.04 -5.72
CA GLY A 413 -8.39 -22.40 -5.28
C GLY A 413 -7.97 -23.49 -6.28
N SER A 414 -7.35 -23.16 -7.42
CA SER A 414 -6.94 -24.15 -8.40
C SER A 414 -5.49 -23.99 -8.84
N SER A 415 -4.74 -25.11 -8.87
CA SER A 415 -3.44 -25.20 -9.54
C SER A 415 -3.60 -25.50 -11.03
N THR A 416 -4.76 -26.05 -11.42
CA THR A 416 -5.05 -26.32 -12.84
C THR A 416 -5.25 -25.02 -13.60
N ASN A 417 -4.43 -24.78 -14.62
CA ASN A 417 -4.44 -23.55 -15.40
C ASN A 417 -4.10 -22.27 -14.60
N ALA A 418 -3.57 -22.35 -13.37
CA ALA A 418 -3.15 -21.19 -12.61
C ALA A 418 -2.21 -20.27 -13.41
N ARG A 419 -1.28 -20.86 -14.17
CA ARG A 419 -0.35 -20.16 -15.06
C ARG A 419 -1.03 -19.32 -16.16
N ASN A 420 -2.30 -19.53 -16.49
CA ASN A 420 -3.02 -18.71 -17.45
C ASN A 420 -3.17 -17.26 -16.97
N ASN A 421 -3.10 -17.05 -15.64
CA ASN A 421 -3.15 -15.77 -14.99
C ASN A 421 -1.77 -15.13 -14.81
N ASN A 422 -0.68 -15.83 -15.15
CA ASN A 422 0.66 -15.27 -15.15
C ASN A 422 0.70 -14.06 -16.07
N ASN A 423 1.45 -13.06 -15.66
CA ASN A 423 1.53 -11.85 -16.45
C ASN A 423 2.93 -11.23 -16.44
N PHE A 424 3.18 -10.50 -17.50
CA PHE A 424 4.34 -9.65 -17.67
C PHE A 424 3.88 -8.20 -17.69
N TYR A 425 4.48 -7.38 -16.83
CA TYR A 425 4.13 -6.00 -16.66
C TYR A 425 5.37 -5.12 -16.79
N PHE A 426 5.36 -4.25 -17.80
CA PHE A 426 6.35 -3.20 -17.95
C PHE A 426 5.74 -1.88 -17.54
N SER A 427 6.40 -1.14 -16.66
CA SER A 427 5.95 0.17 -16.24
C SER A 427 7.00 1.25 -16.45
N LEU A 428 6.51 2.40 -16.88
CA LEU A 428 7.21 3.68 -16.86
C LEU A 428 6.51 4.56 -15.82
N TRP A 429 7.26 4.97 -14.82
CA TRP A 429 6.77 5.83 -13.77
C TRP A 429 7.62 7.11 -13.71
N THR A 430 6.97 8.25 -13.91
CA THR A 430 7.60 9.57 -13.97
C THR A 430 7.11 10.42 -12.81
N ALA A 431 8.01 11.13 -12.14
CA ALA A 431 7.71 12.06 -11.08
C ALA A 431 8.37 13.41 -11.35
N VAL A 432 7.61 14.49 -11.29
CA VAL A 432 8.05 15.87 -11.61
C VAL A 432 7.60 16.83 -10.52
N LYS A 433 8.45 17.80 -10.17
CA LYS A 433 8.06 18.99 -9.42
C LYS A 433 7.85 20.18 -10.34
N PHE A 434 6.84 20.99 -10.03
CA PHE A 434 6.56 22.31 -10.64
C PHE A 434 7.21 23.43 -9.85
#